data_c21130fcdc1c12d07f8f3cd3bb9758a2
#
_entry.id   c21130fcdc1c12d07f8f3cd3bb9758a2
#
_cell.length_a   1.000
_cell.length_b   1.000
_cell.length_c   1.000
_cell.angle_alpha   90.00
_cell.angle_beta   90.00
_cell.angle_gamma   90.00
#
_symmetry.space_group_name_H-M   'P 1'
#
loop_
_entity.id
_entity.type
_entity.pdbx_description
1 polymer ?
#
loop_
_entity_poly.entity_id
_entity_poly.type
_entity_poly.pdbx_seq_one_letter_code
_entity_poly.pdbx_strand_id
1 'polypeptide(L)'
;FINRFGCKGERLMNTAFILMAQYDGQAIISLELVCRDYFTHLTPDMFQRKVMSGQIKLPITRLEKSQKSAKGIHLTDLAAYLDLQRAAAVKEHDQLNGLKHVV
;
A
#
# COMPACT_ATOMS: atom_id res chain seq x y z
N PHE A 1 -9.86 -2.05 21.86
CA PHE A 1 -9.74 -1.81 21.58
C PHE A 1 -9.40 -1.09 21.81
N ILE A 2 -9.38 -0.58 21.82
CA ILE A 2 -9.25 0.16 21.72
C ILE A 2 -8.63 0.68 21.97
N ASN A 3 -8.18 0.92 21.92
CA ASN A 3 -7.74 1.47 21.83
C ASN A 3 -7.02 1.33 22.04
N ARG A 4 -6.74 0.96 22.25
CA ARG A 4 -6.35 0.74 22.05
C ARG A 4 -5.79 0.96 21.68
N PHE A 5 -5.55 1.32 21.55
CA PHE A 5 -5.45 1.68 20.80
C PHE A 5 -5.15 2.62 20.89
N GLY A 6 -5.17 2.81 21.26
CA GLY A 6 -5.35 3.67 21.32
C GLY A 6 -4.91 4.85 21.00
N CYS A 7 -4.45 5.64 21.39
CA CYS A 7 -4.32 6.75 20.97
C CYS A 7 -3.92 6.94 19.76
N LYS A 8 -3.60 6.19 19.39
CA LYS A 8 -3.48 6.19 18.14
C LYS A 8 -4.74 6.08 17.57
N GLY A 9 -5.74 6.57 18.17
CA GLY A 9 -7.07 6.45 17.74
C GLY A 9 -7.26 6.69 16.28
N GLU A 10 -6.49 7.53 15.76
CA GLU A 10 -6.61 7.81 14.37
C GLU A 10 -6.43 6.58 13.54
N ARG A 11 -5.90 5.55 14.12
CA ARG A 11 -5.70 4.34 13.38
C ARG A 11 -6.93 3.48 13.31
N LEU A 12 -8.00 3.91 13.93
CA LEU A 12 -9.22 3.14 13.91
C LEU A 12 -9.66 2.85 12.50
N MET A 13 -9.51 3.83 11.62
CA MET A 13 -9.85 3.62 10.23
C MET A 13 -8.57 3.47 9.46
N ASN A 14 -7.84 2.45 9.76
CA ASN A 14 -6.58 2.30 9.09
C ASN A 14 -6.77 1.80 7.67
N THR A 15 -5.74 1.91 6.91
CA THR A 15 -5.77 1.60 5.49
C THR A 15 -6.10 0.13 5.25
N ALA A 16 -5.67 -0.75 6.13
CA ALA A 16 -5.96 -2.17 5.95
C ALA A 16 -7.44 -2.45 5.98
N PHE A 17 -8.19 -1.82 6.88
CA PHE A 17 -9.63 -2.00 6.93
C PHE A 17 -10.30 -1.51 5.65
N ILE A 18 -9.83 -0.39 5.13
CA ILE A 18 -10.38 0.15 3.90
C ILE A 18 -10.13 -0.81 2.75
N LEU A 19 -8.94 -1.37 2.68
CA LEU A 19 -8.60 -2.32 1.64
C LEU A 19 -9.39 -3.61 1.78
N MET A 20 -9.63 -4.05 3.00
CA MET A 20 -10.45 -5.23 3.23
C MET A 20 -11.84 -5.06 2.63
N ALA A 21 -12.41 -3.88 2.82
CA ALA A 21 -13.72 -3.60 2.24
C ALA A 21 -13.65 -3.52 0.72
N GLN A 22 -12.58 -2.93 0.21
CA GLN A 22 -12.42 -2.75 -1.23
C GLN A 22 -12.25 -4.08 -1.97
N TYR A 23 -11.58 -5.03 -1.35
CA TYR A 23 -11.25 -6.31 -1.98
C TYR A 23 -11.97 -7.49 -1.35
N ASP A 24 -13.10 -7.24 -0.72
CA ASP A 24 -13.95 -8.29 -0.16
C ASP A 24 -13.21 -9.22 0.81
N GLY A 25 -12.29 -8.67 1.55
CA GLY A 25 -11.59 -9.43 2.56
C GLY A 25 -10.49 -10.34 2.05
N GLN A 26 -10.11 -10.21 0.78
CA GLN A 26 -9.04 -11.04 0.23
C GLN A 26 -7.72 -10.67 0.88
N ALA A 27 -6.97 -11.71 1.28
CA ALA A 27 -5.66 -11.48 1.88
C ALA A 27 -4.61 -11.13 0.85
N ILE A 28 -4.68 -11.75 -0.32
CA ILE A 28 -3.73 -11.52 -1.40
C ILE A 28 -4.48 -10.92 -2.58
N ILE A 29 -4.03 -9.79 -3.04
CA ILE A 29 -4.68 -9.07 -4.13
C ILE A 29 -3.83 -9.26 -5.38
N SER A 30 -4.44 -9.66 -6.48
CA SER A 30 -3.69 -9.93 -7.70
C SER A 30 -2.98 -8.68 -8.20
N LEU A 31 -1.86 -8.89 -8.90
CA LEU A 31 -1.12 -7.77 -9.45
C LEU A 31 -1.96 -6.95 -10.41
N GLU A 32 -2.85 -7.61 -11.14
CA GLU A 32 -3.72 -6.91 -12.07
C GLU A 32 -4.64 -5.94 -11.35
N LEU A 33 -5.23 -6.38 -10.24
CA LEU A 33 -6.13 -5.52 -9.48
C LEU A 33 -5.38 -4.36 -8.84
N VAL A 34 -4.19 -4.62 -8.31
CA VAL A 34 -3.39 -3.57 -7.70
C VAL A 34 -3.02 -2.52 -8.75
N CYS A 35 -2.61 -2.96 -9.93
CA CYS A 35 -2.27 -2.02 -10.99
C CYS A 35 -3.48 -1.24 -11.46
N ARG A 36 -4.61 -1.91 -11.59
CA ARG A 36 -5.83 -1.25 -12.02
C ARG A 36 -6.21 -0.12 -11.06
N ASP A 37 -6.06 -0.36 -9.77
CA ASP A 37 -6.57 0.57 -8.77
C ASP A 37 -5.55 1.60 -8.31
N TYR A 38 -4.28 1.25 -8.29
CA TYR A 38 -3.25 2.12 -7.70
C TYR A 38 -2.10 2.46 -8.63
N PHE A 39 -1.87 1.67 -9.65
CA PHE A 39 -0.77 1.91 -10.59
C PHE A 39 -1.32 1.86 -12.01
N THR A 40 -2.26 2.74 -12.28
CA THR A 40 -2.97 2.70 -13.57
C THR A 40 -2.07 2.95 -14.76
N HIS A 41 -0.91 3.54 -14.53
CA HIS A 41 0.06 3.81 -15.59
C HIS A 41 0.97 2.62 -15.87
N LEU A 42 0.82 1.53 -15.13
CA LEU A 42 1.69 0.37 -15.27
C LEU A 42 0.88 -0.87 -15.62
N THR A 43 1.46 -1.71 -16.47
CA THR A 43 0.92 -3.05 -16.66
C THR A 43 1.44 -3.93 -15.54
N PRO A 44 0.84 -5.09 -15.27
CA PRO A 44 1.37 -5.98 -14.25
C PRO A 44 2.83 -6.36 -14.48
N ASP A 45 3.24 -6.56 -15.74
CA ASP A 45 4.62 -6.89 -16.04
C ASP A 45 5.57 -5.75 -15.69
N MET A 46 5.21 -4.54 -16.05
CA MET A 46 6.01 -3.38 -15.73
C MET A 46 6.07 -3.14 -14.24
N PHE A 47 4.94 -3.35 -13.57
CA PHE A 47 4.88 -3.22 -12.12
C PHE A 47 5.85 -4.21 -11.46
N GLN A 48 5.82 -5.46 -11.91
CA GLN A 48 6.69 -6.48 -11.36
C GLN A 48 8.16 -6.11 -11.57
N ARG A 49 8.50 -5.60 -12.73
CA ARG A 49 9.88 -5.18 -13.02
C ARG A 49 10.31 -4.05 -12.09
N LYS A 50 9.43 -3.09 -11.84
CA LYS A 50 9.77 -1.99 -10.95
C LYS A 50 9.95 -2.46 -9.51
N VAL A 51 9.14 -3.43 -9.10
CA VAL A 51 9.32 -4.01 -7.77
C VAL A 51 10.66 -4.74 -7.69
N MET A 52 10.99 -5.52 -8.71
CA MET A 52 12.23 -6.28 -8.72
C MET A 52 13.46 -5.37 -8.75
N SER A 53 13.35 -4.22 -9.37
CA SER A 53 14.46 -3.28 -9.44
C SER A 53 14.57 -2.41 -8.19
N GLY A 54 13.62 -2.52 -7.28
CA GLY A 54 13.64 -1.73 -6.06
C GLY A 54 13.00 -0.37 -6.16
N GLN A 55 12.44 -0.03 -7.30
CA GLN A 55 11.80 1.27 -7.46
C GLN A 55 10.49 1.35 -6.72
N ILE A 56 9.77 0.23 -6.63
CA ILE A 56 8.54 0.14 -5.86
C ILE A 56 8.81 -0.81 -4.71
N LYS A 57 8.64 -0.33 -3.50
CA LYS A 57 8.98 -1.12 -2.32
C LYS A 57 7.77 -1.85 -1.79
N LEU A 58 7.29 -2.75 -2.61
CA LEU A 58 6.16 -3.62 -2.26
C LEU A 58 6.60 -5.06 -2.49
N PRO A 59 6.56 -5.90 -1.45
CA PRO A 59 6.91 -7.30 -1.68
C PRO A 59 5.81 -8.01 -2.45
N ILE A 60 6.21 -8.81 -3.41
CA ILE A 60 5.28 -9.61 -4.18
C ILE A 60 5.20 -10.98 -3.53
N THR A 61 4.00 -11.36 -3.12
CA THR A 61 3.77 -12.64 -2.49
C THR A 61 3.47 -13.69 -3.55
N ARG A 62 4.19 -14.79 -3.51
CA ARG A 62 3.92 -15.93 -4.38
C ARG A 62 3.38 -17.05 -3.53
N LEU A 63 2.31 -17.68 -4.01
CA LEU A 63 1.72 -18.76 -3.24
C LEU A 63 2.52 -20.03 -3.31
N GLU A 64 3.36 -20.17 -4.34
CA GLU A 64 4.34 -21.25 -4.37
C GLU A 64 5.49 -20.81 -5.27
N LYS A 65 6.55 -21.58 -5.29
CA LYS A 65 7.78 -21.16 -5.98
C LYS A 65 7.71 -21.25 -7.50
N SER A 66 6.69 -21.86 -8.04
CA SER A 66 6.55 -21.97 -9.47
C SER A 66 6.33 -20.60 -10.09
N GLN A 67 6.90 -20.37 -11.27
CA GLN A 67 6.66 -19.13 -11.96
C GLN A 67 5.22 -18.99 -12.42
N LYS A 68 4.51 -20.09 -12.50
CA LYS A 68 3.12 -20.07 -12.89
C LYS A 68 2.18 -19.89 -11.71
N SER A 69 2.71 -19.85 -10.51
CA SER A 69 1.87 -19.69 -9.34
C SER A 69 1.26 -18.29 -9.32
N ALA A 70 0.17 -18.16 -8.62
CA ALA A 70 -0.47 -16.88 -8.44
C ALA A 70 0.45 -15.94 -7.68
N LYS A 71 0.53 -14.72 -8.14
CA LYS A 71 1.32 -13.67 -7.52
C LYS A 71 0.40 -12.54 -7.13
N GLY A 72 0.70 -11.91 -6.04
CA GLY A 72 -0.10 -10.78 -5.62
C GLY A 72 0.59 -10.03 -4.52
N ILE A 73 -0.13 -9.07 -3.98
CA ILE A 73 0.37 -8.24 -2.90
C ILE A 73 -0.49 -8.55 -1.68
N HIS A 74 0.16 -8.86 -0.57
CA HIS A 74 -0.59 -9.09 0.65
C HIS A 74 -1.23 -7.78 1.08
N LEU A 75 -2.45 -7.87 1.56
CA LEU A 75 -3.23 -6.69 1.91
C LEU A 75 -2.51 -5.79 2.90
N THR A 76 -1.85 -6.36 3.89
CA THR A 76 -1.14 -5.55 4.87
C THR A 76 0.08 -4.86 4.29
N ASP A 77 0.73 -5.50 3.32
CA ASP A 77 1.87 -4.86 2.65
C ASP A 77 1.42 -3.70 1.81
N LEU A 78 0.30 -3.85 1.12
CA LEU A 78 -0.24 -2.76 0.33
C LEU A 78 -0.65 -1.60 1.24
N ALA A 79 -1.30 -1.92 2.38
CA ALA A 79 -1.69 -0.89 3.32
C ALA A 79 -0.48 -0.11 3.84
N ALA A 80 0.58 -0.82 4.19
CA ALA A 80 1.79 -0.18 4.69
C ALA A 80 2.42 0.71 3.62
N TYR A 81 2.43 0.25 2.38
CA TYR A 81 2.97 1.04 1.28
C TYR A 81 2.16 2.34 1.09
N LEU A 82 0.84 2.23 1.09
CA LEU A 82 0.00 3.40 0.93
C LEU A 82 0.20 4.38 2.08
N ASP A 83 0.35 3.86 3.29
CA ASP A 83 0.59 4.72 4.44
C ASP A 83 1.92 5.44 4.34
N LEU A 84 2.95 4.75 3.85
CA LEU A 84 4.25 5.37 3.65
C LEU A 84 4.19 6.47 2.59
N GLN A 85 3.46 6.23 1.51
CA GLN A 85 3.32 7.23 0.47
C GLN A 85 2.56 8.43 0.98
N ARG A 86 1.54 8.21 1.80
CA ARG A 86 0.81 9.30 2.40
C ARG A 86 1.69 10.11 3.33
N ALA A 87 2.48 9.43 4.16
CA ALA A 87 3.37 10.12 5.07
C ALA A 87 4.39 10.97 4.31
N ALA A 88 4.90 10.45 3.21
CA ALA A 88 5.83 11.21 2.38
C ALA A 88 5.15 12.43 1.77
N ALA A 89 3.91 12.26 1.33
CA ALA A 89 3.16 13.35 0.74
C ALA A 89 2.87 14.44 1.77
N VAL A 90 2.51 14.04 2.99
CA VAL A 90 2.25 15.01 4.05
C VAL A 90 3.53 15.78 4.38
N LYS A 91 4.63 15.07 4.46
CA LYS A 91 5.90 15.73 4.75
C LYS A 91 6.27 16.72 3.66
N GLU A 92 6.10 16.32 2.42
CA GLU A 92 6.38 17.20 1.30
C GLU A 92 5.47 18.44 1.33
N HIS A 93 4.20 18.21 1.60
CA HIS A 93 3.25 19.30 1.70
C HIS A 93 3.65 20.29 2.80
N ASP A 94 4.06 19.78 3.94
CA ASP A 94 4.48 20.63 5.04
C ASP A 94 5.72 21.44 4.67
N GLN A 95 6.65 20.82 3.96
CA GLN A 95 7.84 21.53 3.51
C GLN A 95 7.51 22.61 2.51
N LEU A 96 6.58 22.33 1.60
CA LEU A 96 6.19 23.31 0.59
C LEU A 96 5.45 24.48 1.20
N ASN A 97 4.66 24.23 2.22
CA ASN A 97 3.93 25.28 2.89
C ASN A 97 4.77 25.98 3.93
N GLY A 98 5.97 25.55 4.07
CA GLY A 98 6.91 26.23 4.88
C GLY A 98 6.59 26.16 6.33
N LEU A 99 6.83 27.26 6.97
CA LEU A 99 6.75 27.27 8.38
C LEU A 99 5.40 27.57 8.93
N LYS A 100 4.41 27.54 8.07
CA LYS A 100 3.08 27.87 8.52
C LYS A 100 2.59 26.97 9.59
N HIS A 101 3.04 25.73 9.55
CA HIS A 101 2.60 24.85 10.54
C HIS A 101 3.29 25.01 11.83
N VAL A 102 4.41 25.61 11.80
CA VAL A 102 5.22 25.73 12.97
C VAL A 102 4.67 26.73 13.93
N VAL A 103 3.88 27.57 13.44
CA VAL A 103 3.35 28.65 14.24
C VAL A 103 2.41 28.22 15.30
#